data_5a5f131521030aa63dc3cff350a49994
#
_entry.id   5a5f131521030aa63dc3cff350a49994
#
_cell.length_a   1.000
_cell.length_b   1.000
_cell.length_c   1.000
_cell.angle_alpha   90.00
_cell.angle_beta   90.00
_cell.angle_gamma   90.00
#
_symmetry.space_group_name_H-M   'P 1'
#
loop_
_entity.id
_entity.type
_entity.pdbx_description
1 polymer ?
#
loop_
_entity_poly.entity_id
_entity_poly.type
_entity_poly.pdbx_seq_one_letter_code
_entity_poly.pdbx_strand_id
1 'polypeptide(L)'
;MRKKTKNTNNTYTKKISFVPVILMLAVVPLILRWHVTQLDGPIARFWIGTYETNLYTYAKSIVIIILTIIMATFSFLTIKKETIKKDKTLKLVLIGSCVFIGFSIFSTILSDHKDIAIWGAPERREGLVLHLCYILMFLYTYLVYQDKEDFRYIKYPLIFLSVVMGLIGLSQILGKDILNMDFMNDIMMPNEYKDVFTPQNTGGSVYLTLMHSNYVGSYASIIMSFFAVLTLSNHESTPMRIIYGAIFVFTGIILINANSQAGIVGVGVSMLALFIIYSKKIFKSKKLVTALLLFVLATVSITNIVTKGLLLDNTIDIFVDAKKVLVKDPNHKYDPTYGLPVYDVKASKSLATIYTKDGELNIYFKNATDLQFTDSNKKPVEAIYNKDQKNYKFAPPFQKLMLLESSESSQEFSQIAVYYEDFTYYIIEYTKEEGAYLIDSQGYRYENMIAPHMGFESSERAGSMRGYIWSRTLPLIAKNPI
;
A
#
# COMPACT_ATOMS: atom_id res chain seq x y z
N MET A 1 43.25 -27.14 -32.56
CA MET A 1 43.11 -25.97 -31.66
C MET A 1 42.56 -24.79 -32.43
N ARG A 2 41.24 -24.57 -32.41
CA ARG A 2 40.62 -23.38 -33.00
C ARG A 2 40.59 -22.30 -31.88
N LYS A 3 41.40 -21.26 -32.01
CA LYS A 3 41.31 -20.05 -31.21
C LYS A 3 39.90 -19.46 -31.35
N LYS A 4 39.12 -19.51 -30.26
CA LYS A 4 37.89 -18.69 -30.10
C LYS A 4 38.35 -17.22 -30.05
N THR A 5 38.32 -16.52 -31.16
CA THR A 5 38.31 -15.05 -31.17
C THR A 5 37.03 -14.64 -30.41
N LYS A 6 37.18 -14.26 -29.15
CA LYS A 6 36.12 -13.67 -28.36
C LYS A 6 35.70 -12.37 -29.09
N ASN A 7 34.52 -12.41 -29.68
CA ASN A 7 33.98 -11.28 -30.43
C ASN A 7 33.68 -10.17 -29.40
N THR A 8 34.63 -9.24 -29.19
CA THR A 8 34.60 -8.19 -28.21
C THR A 8 33.32 -7.34 -28.33
N ASN A 9 32.84 -7.09 -29.52
CA ASN A 9 31.61 -6.34 -29.79
C ASN A 9 30.37 -7.00 -29.17
N ASN A 10 30.28 -8.34 -29.19
CA ASN A 10 29.14 -9.07 -28.62
C ASN A 10 29.11 -8.98 -27.09
N THR A 11 30.28 -8.83 -26.44
CA THR A 11 30.40 -8.69 -24.98
C THR A 11 30.00 -7.28 -24.51
N TYR A 12 30.33 -6.25 -25.28
CA TYR A 12 29.93 -4.87 -24.95
C TYR A 12 28.41 -4.67 -25.11
N THR A 13 27.83 -5.15 -26.19
CA THR A 13 26.38 -5.07 -26.44
C THR A 13 25.61 -5.79 -25.34
N LYS A 14 26.09 -6.96 -24.88
CA LYS A 14 25.48 -7.71 -23.79
C LYS A 14 25.54 -6.96 -22.45
N LYS A 15 26.66 -6.30 -22.13
CA LYS A 15 26.76 -5.49 -20.89
C LYS A 15 25.81 -4.31 -20.90
N ILE A 16 25.70 -3.59 -22.01
CA ILE A 16 24.84 -2.43 -22.16
C ILE A 16 23.35 -2.81 -21.99
N SER A 17 22.96 -3.98 -22.50
CA SER A 17 21.57 -4.43 -22.36
C SER A 17 21.15 -4.73 -20.92
N PHE A 18 22.09 -4.97 -19.99
CA PHE A 18 21.77 -5.11 -18.58
C PHE A 18 21.67 -3.77 -17.81
N VAL A 19 22.13 -2.66 -18.38
CA VAL A 19 22.10 -1.35 -17.69
C VAL A 19 20.71 -0.96 -17.20
N PRO A 20 19.64 -1.06 -18.02
CA PRO A 20 18.29 -0.73 -17.54
C PRO A 20 17.83 -1.65 -16.39
N VAL A 21 18.20 -2.94 -16.41
CA VAL A 21 17.87 -3.89 -15.33
C VAL A 21 18.60 -3.52 -14.04
N ILE A 22 19.88 -3.16 -14.15
CA ILE A 22 20.68 -2.71 -13.00
C ILE A 22 20.07 -1.45 -12.37
N LEU A 23 19.73 -0.46 -13.20
CA LEU A 23 19.10 0.79 -12.72
C LEU A 23 17.74 0.52 -12.05
N MET A 24 16.94 -0.37 -12.63
CA MET A 24 15.66 -0.80 -12.04
C MET A 24 15.83 -1.40 -10.66
N LEU A 25 16.80 -2.29 -10.48
CA LEU A 25 17.02 -3.01 -9.23
C LEU A 25 17.75 -2.17 -8.17
N ALA A 26 18.73 -1.35 -8.59
CA ALA A 26 19.59 -0.64 -7.65
C ALA A 26 19.14 0.80 -7.37
N VAL A 27 18.60 1.51 -8.37
CA VAL A 27 18.39 2.96 -8.30
C VAL A 27 16.92 3.32 -8.12
N VAL A 28 16.04 2.73 -8.92
CA VAL A 28 14.60 3.08 -8.88
C VAL A 28 14.01 3.00 -7.47
N PRO A 29 14.25 1.95 -6.65
CA PRO A 29 13.71 1.89 -5.30
C PRO A 29 14.16 3.05 -4.41
N LEU A 30 15.34 3.64 -4.67
CA LEU A 30 15.93 4.72 -3.88
C LEU A 30 15.46 6.12 -4.26
N ILE A 31 14.77 6.28 -5.40
CA ILE A 31 14.34 7.59 -5.88
C ILE A 31 13.26 8.15 -4.95
N LEU A 32 13.51 9.36 -4.45
CA LEU A 32 12.56 10.17 -3.70
C LEU A 32 12.54 11.57 -4.30
N ARG A 33 11.35 12.05 -4.68
CA ARG A 33 11.18 13.40 -5.20
C ARG A 33 9.77 13.90 -4.95
N TRP A 34 9.62 15.01 -4.28
CA TRP A 34 8.34 15.64 -4.07
C TRP A 34 7.69 16.06 -5.38
N HIS A 35 6.43 15.74 -5.50
CA HIS A 35 5.56 16.18 -6.58
C HIS A 35 4.19 16.52 -6.00
N VAL A 36 3.65 17.66 -6.44
CA VAL A 36 2.31 18.10 -6.05
C VAL A 36 1.42 17.99 -7.27
N THR A 37 0.33 17.25 -7.13
CA THR A 37 -0.68 17.10 -8.18
C THR A 37 -1.93 17.85 -7.75
N GLN A 38 -2.43 18.76 -8.56
CA GLN A 38 -3.76 19.31 -8.39
C GLN A 38 -4.77 18.24 -8.77
N LEU A 39 -5.77 18.07 -7.92
CA LEU A 39 -6.83 17.07 -8.12
C LEU A 39 -8.05 17.78 -8.67
N ASP A 40 -8.45 17.40 -9.88
CA ASP A 40 -9.61 17.96 -10.58
C ASP A 40 -10.61 16.86 -10.93
N GLY A 41 -11.88 17.25 -11.12
CA GLY A 41 -12.93 16.35 -11.59
C GLY A 41 -13.26 15.20 -10.63
N PRO A 42 -13.60 14.00 -11.17
CA PRO A 42 -14.05 12.87 -10.35
C PRO A 42 -13.02 12.38 -9.32
N ILE A 43 -11.72 12.55 -9.59
CA ILE A 43 -10.65 12.14 -8.67
C ILE A 43 -10.71 12.94 -7.37
N ALA A 44 -11.00 14.25 -7.44
CA ALA A 44 -11.08 15.13 -6.28
C ALA A 44 -12.13 14.66 -5.25
N ARG A 45 -13.17 13.92 -5.69
CA ARG A 45 -14.22 13.37 -4.80
C ARG A 45 -13.70 12.31 -3.81
N PHE A 46 -12.59 11.65 -4.13
CA PHE A 46 -12.03 10.57 -3.31
C PHE A 46 -10.90 11.03 -2.40
N TRP A 47 -10.51 12.30 -2.47
CA TRP A 47 -9.43 12.87 -1.67
C TRP A 47 -9.92 14.04 -0.82
N ILE A 48 -9.36 14.13 0.37
CA ILE A 48 -9.58 15.29 1.25
C ILE A 48 -8.62 16.39 0.80
N GLY A 49 -9.14 17.39 0.10
CA GLY A 49 -8.37 18.52 -0.41
C GLY A 49 -8.21 18.55 -1.93
N THR A 50 -7.74 19.68 -2.45
CA THR A 50 -7.56 19.94 -3.88
C THR A 50 -6.18 19.57 -4.40
N TYR A 51 -5.27 19.18 -3.53
CA TYR A 51 -3.89 18.83 -3.87
C TYR A 51 -3.48 17.52 -3.21
N GLU A 52 -2.79 16.69 -3.96
CA GLU A 52 -2.12 15.48 -3.46
C GLU A 52 -0.61 15.67 -3.55
N THR A 53 0.08 15.40 -2.44
CA THR A 53 1.53 15.46 -2.36
C THR A 53 2.13 14.06 -2.40
N ASN A 54 3.04 13.82 -3.31
CA ASN A 54 3.65 12.52 -3.53
C ASN A 54 5.18 12.60 -3.52
N LEU A 55 5.81 11.93 -2.55
CA LEU A 55 7.27 11.82 -2.44
C LEU A 55 7.80 10.54 -3.08
N TYR A 56 7.03 9.45 -3.00
CA TYR A 56 7.55 8.09 -3.15
C TYR A 56 7.30 7.47 -4.52
N THR A 57 6.18 7.74 -5.16
CA THR A 57 5.73 6.94 -6.30
C THR A 57 5.80 7.68 -7.63
N TYR A 58 5.53 8.98 -7.65
CA TYR A 58 5.46 9.77 -8.89
C TYR A 58 6.77 9.72 -9.70
N ALA A 59 7.87 10.13 -9.09
CA ALA A 59 9.17 10.16 -9.77
C ALA A 59 9.64 8.76 -10.17
N LYS A 60 9.40 7.75 -9.32
CA LYS A 60 9.69 6.34 -9.65
C LYS A 60 8.89 5.89 -10.86
N SER A 61 7.60 6.22 -10.95
CA SER A 61 6.75 5.82 -12.08
C SER A 61 7.27 6.38 -13.41
N ILE A 62 7.68 7.64 -13.44
CA ILE A 62 8.27 8.27 -14.64
C ILE A 62 9.56 7.54 -15.05
N VAL A 63 10.46 7.29 -14.10
CA VAL A 63 11.73 6.60 -14.40
C VAL A 63 11.47 5.16 -14.88
N ILE A 64 10.49 4.45 -14.29
CA ILE A 64 10.08 3.11 -14.73
C ILE A 64 9.61 3.16 -16.19
N ILE A 65 8.77 4.12 -16.55
CA ILE A 65 8.27 4.28 -17.93
C ILE A 65 9.44 4.53 -18.90
N ILE A 66 10.34 5.46 -18.57
CA ILE A 66 11.51 5.79 -19.40
C ILE A 66 12.40 4.54 -19.59
N LEU A 67 12.75 3.85 -18.51
CA LEU A 67 13.58 2.64 -18.59
C LEU A 67 12.88 1.53 -19.37
N THR A 68 11.56 1.40 -19.27
CA THR A 68 10.79 0.42 -20.04
C THR A 68 10.78 0.75 -21.53
N ILE A 69 10.68 2.01 -21.91
CA ILE A 69 10.81 2.45 -23.31
C ILE A 69 12.20 2.09 -23.86
N ILE A 70 13.24 2.33 -23.06
CA ILE A 70 14.62 1.93 -23.42
C ILE A 70 14.71 0.42 -23.60
N MET A 71 14.17 -0.38 -22.66
CA MET A 71 14.13 -1.84 -22.74
C MET A 71 13.37 -2.33 -23.97
N ALA A 72 12.21 -1.74 -24.27
CA ALA A 72 11.42 -2.07 -25.45
C ALA A 72 12.19 -1.79 -26.75
N THR A 73 12.88 -0.66 -26.82
CA THR A 73 13.73 -0.27 -27.97
C THR A 73 14.88 -1.28 -28.17
N PHE A 74 15.59 -1.64 -27.10
CA PHE A 74 16.63 -2.68 -27.15
C PHE A 74 16.07 -4.03 -27.57
N SER A 75 14.90 -4.40 -27.05
CA SER A 75 14.23 -5.64 -27.43
C SER A 75 13.95 -5.68 -28.93
N PHE A 76 13.38 -4.61 -29.47
CA PHE A 76 13.05 -4.50 -30.89
C PHE A 76 14.28 -4.64 -31.80
N LEU A 77 15.40 -4.03 -31.38
CA LEU A 77 16.66 -4.05 -32.15
C LEU A 77 17.42 -5.37 -32.07
N THR A 78 17.28 -6.14 -30.98
CA THR A 78 18.15 -7.29 -30.70
C THR A 78 17.46 -8.64 -30.79
N ILE A 79 16.14 -8.72 -30.63
CA ILE A 79 15.41 -10.00 -30.62
C ILE A 79 15.18 -10.52 -32.04
N LYS A 80 15.71 -11.72 -32.28
CA LYS A 80 15.41 -12.47 -33.52
C LYS A 80 14.12 -13.28 -33.35
N LYS A 81 13.22 -13.20 -34.32
CA LYS A 81 11.95 -13.96 -34.32
C LYS A 81 12.13 -15.48 -34.11
N GLU A 82 13.29 -16.03 -34.51
CA GLU A 82 13.62 -17.44 -34.31
C GLU A 82 13.81 -17.84 -32.86
N THR A 83 14.27 -16.94 -32.02
CA THR A 83 14.42 -17.18 -30.54
C THR A 83 13.08 -17.45 -29.90
N ILE A 84 12.06 -16.65 -30.24
CA ILE A 84 10.69 -16.79 -29.72
C ILE A 84 10.06 -18.12 -30.18
N LYS A 85 10.34 -18.56 -31.43
CA LYS A 85 9.74 -19.79 -31.98
C LYS A 85 10.26 -21.07 -31.31
N LYS A 86 11.48 -21.08 -30.78
CA LYS A 86 12.15 -22.27 -30.26
C LYS A 86 11.92 -22.47 -28.74
N ASP A 87 11.63 -21.42 -28.00
CA ASP A 87 11.47 -21.48 -26.52
C ASP A 87 9.99 -21.68 -26.16
N LYS A 88 9.64 -22.90 -25.71
CA LYS A 88 8.29 -23.26 -25.28
C LYS A 88 7.87 -22.47 -24.02
N THR A 89 8.82 -22.24 -23.09
CA THR A 89 8.56 -21.48 -21.85
C THR A 89 8.25 -20.03 -22.17
N LEU A 90 9.04 -19.42 -23.07
CA LEU A 90 8.78 -18.05 -23.51
C LEU A 90 7.40 -17.91 -24.18
N LYS A 91 6.99 -18.90 -24.99
CA LYS A 91 5.65 -18.89 -25.59
C LYS A 91 4.54 -18.90 -24.55
N LEU A 92 4.66 -19.75 -23.53
CA LEU A 92 3.67 -19.83 -22.44
C LEU A 92 3.61 -18.52 -21.66
N VAL A 93 4.76 -17.93 -21.34
CA VAL A 93 4.87 -16.63 -20.67
C VAL A 93 4.25 -15.53 -21.52
N LEU A 94 4.52 -15.49 -22.83
CA LEU A 94 3.92 -14.50 -23.73
C LEU A 94 2.40 -14.65 -23.81
N ILE A 95 1.87 -15.88 -23.88
CA ILE A 95 0.43 -16.12 -23.88
C ILE A 95 -0.18 -15.59 -22.59
N GLY A 96 0.37 -15.95 -21.40
CA GLY A 96 -0.09 -15.45 -20.12
C GLY A 96 -0.04 -13.92 -20.03
N SER A 97 1.04 -13.31 -20.51
CA SER A 97 1.19 -11.85 -20.57
C SER A 97 0.15 -11.20 -21.47
N CYS A 98 -0.10 -11.76 -22.67
CA CYS A 98 -1.11 -11.25 -23.59
C CYS A 98 -2.54 -11.35 -22.99
N VAL A 99 -2.85 -12.46 -22.32
CA VAL A 99 -4.14 -12.64 -21.63
C VAL A 99 -4.30 -11.59 -20.55
N PHE A 100 -3.29 -11.42 -19.69
CA PHE A 100 -3.32 -10.41 -18.61
C PHE A 100 -3.47 -8.99 -19.19
N ILE A 101 -2.68 -8.62 -20.19
CA ILE A 101 -2.77 -7.32 -20.87
C ILE A 101 -4.15 -7.11 -21.47
N GLY A 102 -4.69 -8.14 -22.14
CA GLY A 102 -6.01 -8.09 -22.76
C GLY A 102 -7.11 -7.80 -21.73
N PHE A 103 -7.12 -8.51 -20.60
CA PHE A 103 -8.06 -8.25 -19.50
C PHE A 103 -7.85 -6.88 -18.88
N SER A 104 -6.61 -6.44 -18.66
CA SER A 104 -6.30 -5.13 -18.10
C SER A 104 -6.81 -3.99 -19.00
N ILE A 105 -6.60 -4.09 -20.31
CA ILE A 105 -7.10 -3.10 -21.29
C ILE A 105 -8.63 -3.11 -21.28
N PHE A 106 -9.25 -4.30 -21.35
CA PHE A 106 -10.70 -4.44 -21.36
C PHE A 106 -11.33 -3.84 -20.10
N SER A 107 -10.80 -4.16 -18.92
CA SER A 107 -11.23 -3.57 -17.65
C SER A 107 -11.07 -2.04 -17.63
N THR A 108 -9.98 -1.52 -18.18
CA THR A 108 -9.77 -0.06 -18.28
C THR A 108 -10.80 0.62 -19.18
N ILE A 109 -11.16 -0.01 -20.31
CA ILE A 109 -12.17 0.52 -21.24
C ILE A 109 -13.54 0.58 -20.57
N LEU A 110 -13.88 -0.44 -19.77
CA LEU A 110 -15.16 -0.54 -19.07
C LEU A 110 -15.21 0.30 -17.78
N SER A 111 -14.09 0.84 -17.32
CA SER A 111 -14.04 1.65 -16.10
C SER A 111 -14.77 2.99 -16.29
N ASP A 112 -15.56 3.39 -15.30
CA ASP A 112 -16.16 4.72 -15.22
C ASP A 112 -15.11 5.81 -14.89
N HIS A 113 -13.98 5.41 -14.27
CA HIS A 113 -12.88 6.28 -13.85
C HIS A 113 -11.62 6.00 -14.67
N LYS A 114 -11.65 6.34 -15.96
CA LYS A 114 -10.59 6.00 -16.94
C LYS A 114 -9.22 6.56 -16.57
N ASP A 115 -9.18 7.78 -16.04
CA ASP A 115 -7.91 8.40 -15.65
C ASP A 115 -7.22 7.62 -14.52
N ILE A 116 -7.99 7.19 -13.51
CA ILE A 116 -7.48 6.34 -12.42
C ILE A 116 -7.10 4.95 -12.97
N ALA A 117 -7.91 4.38 -13.86
CA ALA A 117 -7.62 3.07 -14.43
C ALA A 117 -6.34 3.08 -15.29
N ILE A 118 -6.07 4.17 -16.03
CA ILE A 118 -4.88 4.32 -16.88
C ILE A 118 -3.63 4.64 -16.06
N TRP A 119 -3.70 5.64 -15.19
CA TRP A 119 -2.52 6.18 -14.49
C TRP A 119 -2.37 5.68 -13.05
N GLY A 120 -3.41 5.09 -12.48
CA GLY A 120 -3.50 4.74 -11.07
C GLY A 120 -3.93 5.92 -10.19
N ALA A 121 -4.29 5.61 -8.97
CA ALA A 121 -4.56 6.62 -7.95
C ALA A 121 -3.34 7.54 -7.76
N PRO A 122 -3.51 8.86 -7.57
CA PRO A 122 -2.41 9.83 -7.48
C PRO A 122 -1.33 9.44 -6.46
N GLU A 123 -1.74 8.87 -5.33
CA GLU A 123 -0.86 8.39 -4.27
C GLU A 123 0.02 7.22 -4.71
N ARG A 124 -0.48 6.28 -5.55
CA ARG A 124 0.20 5.02 -5.89
C ARG A 124 0.70 4.94 -7.32
N ARG A 125 0.00 5.58 -8.24
CA ARG A 125 0.33 5.57 -9.68
C ARG A 125 0.36 4.17 -10.33
N GLU A 126 -0.32 3.18 -9.75
CA GLU A 126 -0.34 1.79 -10.24
C GLU A 126 -1.54 1.53 -11.15
N GLY A 127 -1.62 2.22 -12.30
CA GLY A 127 -2.61 2.00 -13.34
C GLY A 127 -2.12 1.09 -14.49
N LEU A 128 -2.92 1.00 -15.54
CA LEU A 128 -2.64 0.18 -16.74
C LEU A 128 -1.21 0.42 -17.28
N VAL A 129 -0.77 1.68 -17.35
CA VAL A 129 0.54 2.04 -17.90
C VAL A 129 1.67 1.36 -17.15
N LEU A 130 1.67 1.39 -15.81
CA LEU A 130 2.72 0.73 -15.03
C LEU A 130 2.61 -0.79 -15.08
N HIS A 131 1.41 -1.37 -15.13
CA HIS A 131 1.25 -2.80 -15.31
C HIS A 131 1.85 -3.29 -16.63
N LEU A 132 1.66 -2.53 -17.72
CA LEU A 132 2.31 -2.82 -18.99
C LEU A 132 3.83 -2.71 -18.88
N CYS A 133 4.35 -1.70 -18.19
CA CYS A 133 5.77 -1.56 -17.93
C CYS A 133 6.34 -2.77 -17.17
N TYR A 134 5.68 -3.26 -16.11
CA TYR A 134 6.14 -4.43 -15.35
C TYR A 134 6.22 -5.68 -16.19
N ILE A 135 5.24 -5.92 -17.07
CA ILE A 135 5.26 -7.07 -17.97
C ILE A 135 6.41 -6.94 -18.99
N LEU A 136 6.57 -5.76 -19.60
CA LEU A 136 7.64 -5.54 -20.58
C LEU A 136 9.03 -5.68 -19.94
N MET A 137 9.22 -5.17 -18.73
CA MET A 137 10.47 -5.34 -17.96
C MET A 137 10.76 -6.81 -17.66
N PHE A 138 9.74 -7.56 -17.25
CA PHE A 138 9.86 -9.00 -17.00
C PHE A 138 10.27 -9.73 -18.26
N LEU A 139 9.58 -9.51 -19.38
CA LEU A 139 9.90 -10.12 -20.66
C LEU A 139 11.31 -9.73 -21.15
N TYR A 140 11.66 -8.46 -21.03
CA TYR A 140 13.00 -7.99 -21.36
C TYR A 140 14.08 -8.70 -20.55
N THR A 141 13.93 -8.75 -19.24
CA THR A 141 14.89 -9.39 -18.36
C THR A 141 15.05 -10.88 -18.67
N TYR A 142 13.93 -11.57 -18.94
CA TYR A 142 13.94 -12.97 -19.39
C TYR A 142 14.73 -13.16 -20.69
N LEU A 143 14.57 -12.26 -21.64
CA LEU A 143 15.25 -12.34 -22.95
C LEU A 143 16.74 -12.02 -22.88
N VAL A 144 17.13 -11.08 -22.03
CA VAL A 144 18.54 -10.66 -21.88
C VAL A 144 19.33 -11.66 -21.05
N TYR A 145 18.68 -12.32 -20.08
CA TYR A 145 19.31 -13.33 -19.23
C TYR A 145 19.48 -14.65 -20.01
N GLN A 146 20.70 -14.95 -20.44
CA GLN A 146 21.00 -16.13 -21.27
C GLN A 146 21.94 -17.12 -20.60
N ASP A 147 22.88 -16.64 -19.80
CA ASP A 147 23.93 -17.45 -19.19
C ASP A 147 23.93 -17.31 -17.65
N LYS A 148 24.44 -18.34 -16.96
CA LYS A 148 24.57 -18.31 -15.50
C LYS A 148 25.44 -17.14 -15.02
N GLU A 149 26.39 -16.69 -15.82
CA GLU A 149 27.24 -15.54 -15.49
C GLU A 149 26.46 -14.22 -15.46
N ASP A 150 25.33 -14.14 -16.15
CA ASP A 150 24.46 -12.96 -16.19
C ASP A 150 23.80 -12.68 -14.84
N PHE A 151 23.75 -13.69 -13.98
CA PHE A 151 23.23 -13.57 -12.62
C PHE A 151 23.92 -12.46 -11.80
N ARG A 152 25.17 -12.12 -12.10
CA ARG A 152 25.88 -11.01 -11.48
C ARG A 152 25.18 -9.66 -11.66
N TYR A 153 24.49 -9.46 -12.81
CA TYR A 153 23.75 -8.22 -13.09
C TYR A 153 22.44 -8.08 -12.31
N ILE A 154 22.03 -9.14 -11.63
CA ILE A 154 20.93 -9.13 -10.66
C ILE A 154 21.48 -9.09 -9.24
N LYS A 155 22.45 -9.95 -8.94
CA LYS A 155 23.01 -10.13 -7.61
C LYS A 155 23.66 -8.87 -7.04
N TYR A 156 24.56 -8.23 -7.78
CA TYR A 156 25.29 -7.06 -7.28
C TYR A 156 24.41 -5.82 -7.10
N PRO A 157 23.47 -5.49 -8.01
CA PRO A 157 22.47 -4.44 -7.77
C PRO A 157 21.64 -4.65 -6.51
N LEU A 158 21.22 -5.89 -6.23
CA LEU A 158 20.48 -6.20 -5.01
C LEU A 158 21.34 -6.10 -3.74
N ILE A 159 22.63 -6.46 -3.80
CA ILE A 159 23.56 -6.20 -2.68
C ILE A 159 23.66 -4.70 -2.43
N PHE A 160 23.90 -3.91 -3.46
CA PHE A 160 23.99 -2.45 -3.35
C PHE A 160 22.70 -1.87 -2.75
N LEU A 161 21.55 -2.22 -3.30
CA LEU A 161 20.25 -1.79 -2.77
C LEU A 161 20.09 -2.15 -1.29
N SER A 162 20.42 -3.39 -0.93
CA SER A 162 20.27 -3.88 0.45
C SER A 162 21.18 -3.14 1.43
N VAL A 163 22.39 -2.78 1.01
CA VAL A 163 23.30 -1.98 1.83
C VAL A 163 22.76 -0.56 2.03
N VAL A 164 22.33 0.11 0.97
CA VAL A 164 21.78 1.48 1.06
C VAL A 164 20.50 1.51 1.89
N MET A 165 19.55 0.60 1.60
CA MET A 165 18.31 0.47 2.38
C MET A 165 18.61 0.12 3.85
N GLY A 166 19.65 -0.70 4.06
CA GLY A 166 20.13 -1.02 5.40
C GLY A 166 20.60 0.20 6.18
N LEU A 167 21.39 1.05 5.57
CA LEU A 167 21.89 2.29 6.20
C LEU A 167 20.72 3.26 6.50
N ILE A 168 19.79 3.42 5.58
CA ILE A 168 18.57 4.22 5.80
C ILE A 168 17.76 3.64 6.95
N GLY A 169 17.47 2.33 6.93
CA GLY A 169 16.71 1.66 7.98
C GLY A 169 17.38 1.78 9.35
N LEU A 170 18.71 1.66 9.42
CA LEU A 170 19.44 1.86 10.66
C LEU A 170 19.28 3.28 11.20
N SER A 171 19.36 4.29 10.33
CA SER A 171 19.16 5.69 10.74
C SER A 171 17.76 5.92 11.30
N GLN A 172 16.74 5.30 10.71
CA GLN A 172 15.34 5.34 11.16
C GLN A 172 15.16 4.64 12.51
N ILE A 173 15.76 3.45 12.69
CA ILE A 173 15.73 2.72 13.98
C ILE A 173 16.39 3.52 15.10
N LEU A 174 17.47 4.22 14.80
CA LEU A 174 18.20 5.05 15.77
C LEU A 174 17.51 6.41 16.03
N GLY A 175 16.39 6.71 15.38
CA GLY A 175 15.70 8.00 15.51
C GLY A 175 16.44 9.18 14.88
N LYS A 176 17.45 8.92 14.03
CA LYS A 176 18.23 9.92 13.29
C LYS A 176 18.04 9.70 11.79
N ASP A 177 16.78 9.84 11.36
CA ASP A 177 16.42 9.54 9.97
C ASP A 177 17.16 10.43 8.98
N ILE A 178 18.02 9.80 8.17
CA ILE A 178 18.81 10.48 7.16
C ILE A 178 17.94 11.17 6.10
N LEU A 179 16.72 10.67 5.87
CA LEU A 179 15.78 11.25 4.91
C LEU A 179 15.19 12.59 5.38
N ASN A 180 15.30 12.90 6.69
CA ASN A 180 14.84 14.15 7.29
C ASN A 180 15.96 15.20 7.45
N MET A 181 17.19 14.88 7.01
CA MET A 181 18.30 15.82 7.08
C MET A 181 18.16 16.88 5.99
N ASP A 182 18.62 18.11 6.27
CA ASP A 182 18.47 19.27 5.37
C ASP A 182 19.00 19.00 3.96
N PHE A 183 20.17 18.34 3.86
CA PHE A 183 20.74 17.99 2.56
C PHE A 183 19.86 17.04 1.74
N MET A 184 19.14 16.13 2.39
CA MET A 184 18.19 15.24 1.71
C MET A 184 16.93 15.98 1.30
N ASN A 185 16.45 16.89 2.16
CA ASN A 185 15.33 17.76 1.81
C ASN A 185 15.66 18.62 0.59
N ASP A 186 16.89 19.14 0.49
CA ASP A 186 17.36 19.89 -0.67
C ASP A 186 17.37 19.07 -1.97
N ILE A 187 17.68 17.78 -1.87
CA ILE A 187 17.66 16.85 -3.02
C ILE A 187 16.22 16.47 -3.38
N MET A 188 15.38 16.19 -2.39
CA MET A 188 14.02 15.67 -2.62
C MET A 188 13.04 16.76 -3.00
N MET A 189 13.20 18.00 -2.49
CA MET A 189 12.27 19.10 -2.66
C MET A 189 12.62 19.95 -3.91
N PRO A 190 11.68 20.12 -4.87
CA PRO A 190 11.82 21.11 -5.92
C PRO A 190 11.91 22.52 -5.34
N ASN A 191 12.70 23.40 -5.96
CA ASN A 191 12.92 24.77 -5.47
C ASN A 191 11.64 25.58 -5.30
N GLU A 192 10.63 25.32 -6.13
CA GLU A 192 9.31 25.97 -6.10
C GLU A 192 8.50 25.68 -4.83
N TYR A 193 8.80 24.61 -4.09
CA TYR A 193 8.07 24.19 -2.89
C TYR A 193 8.85 24.40 -1.59
N LYS A 194 10.14 24.78 -1.64
CA LYS A 194 11.02 24.88 -0.45
C LYS A 194 10.50 25.85 0.61
N ASP A 195 9.89 26.95 0.20
CA ASP A 195 9.38 27.98 1.10
C ASP A 195 7.94 27.71 1.58
N VAL A 196 7.25 26.77 0.95
CA VAL A 196 5.82 26.49 1.21
C VAL A 196 5.63 25.20 2.01
N PHE A 197 6.57 24.26 1.92
CA PHE A 197 6.45 22.92 2.49
C PHE A 197 7.55 22.63 3.50
N THR A 198 7.16 22.29 4.72
CA THR A 198 8.07 21.68 5.70
C THR A 198 7.77 20.18 5.74
N PRO A 199 8.68 19.31 5.28
CA PRO A 199 8.47 17.87 5.34
C PRO A 199 8.33 17.44 6.81
N GLN A 200 7.16 16.99 7.21
CA GLN A 200 6.97 16.35 8.50
C GLN A 200 7.01 14.84 8.31
N ASN A 201 8.16 14.24 8.56
CA ASN A 201 8.22 12.82 8.73
C ASN A 201 7.89 12.48 10.18
N THR A 202 6.72 11.98 10.42
CA THR A 202 6.29 11.46 11.71
C THR A 202 7.12 10.21 12.01
N GLY A 203 8.23 10.39 12.70
CA GLY A 203 9.12 9.31 13.10
C GLY A 203 8.39 8.32 14.01
N GLY A 204 8.81 7.07 13.95
CA GLY A 204 8.32 6.00 14.84
C GLY A 204 8.28 4.63 14.20
N SER A 205 8.25 4.51 12.87
CA SER A 205 8.34 3.23 12.16
C SER A 205 9.36 3.30 11.02
N VAL A 206 9.96 2.17 10.70
CA VAL A 206 10.87 2.05 9.56
C VAL A 206 10.05 1.97 8.28
N TYR A 207 10.18 2.97 7.41
CA TYR A 207 9.48 3.04 6.11
C TYR A 207 10.44 3.05 4.92
N LEU A 208 11.76 3.19 5.17
CA LEU A 208 12.81 3.27 4.15
C LEU A 208 12.50 4.36 3.10
N THR A 209 12.68 4.02 1.83
CA THR A 209 12.24 4.83 0.67
C THR A 209 10.95 4.29 0.06
N LEU A 210 10.14 3.52 0.82
CA LEU A 210 9.02 2.72 0.32
C LEU A 210 7.65 3.20 0.81
N MET A 211 7.55 4.38 1.43
CA MET A 211 6.31 5.01 1.88
C MET A 211 5.64 4.34 3.09
N HIS A 212 5.47 3.01 3.09
CA HIS A 212 4.66 2.33 4.09
C HIS A 212 5.32 1.04 4.58
N SER A 213 5.11 0.69 5.86
CA SER A 213 5.65 -0.52 6.50
C SER A 213 5.36 -1.83 5.75
N ASN A 214 4.18 -1.94 5.11
CA ASN A 214 3.84 -3.13 4.33
C ASN A 214 4.71 -3.29 3.07
N TYR A 215 5.13 -2.20 2.43
CA TYR A 215 6.08 -2.26 1.32
C TYR A 215 7.49 -2.64 1.78
N VAL A 216 7.88 -2.17 2.98
CA VAL A 216 9.12 -2.66 3.64
C VAL A 216 9.03 -4.16 3.90
N GLY A 217 7.88 -4.65 4.35
CA GLY A 217 7.61 -6.08 4.52
C GLY A 217 7.76 -6.88 3.23
N SER A 218 7.21 -6.39 2.13
CA SER A 218 7.33 -7.02 0.81
C SER A 218 8.76 -7.03 0.31
N TYR A 219 9.47 -5.90 0.42
CA TYR A 219 10.90 -5.79 0.12
C TYR A 219 11.73 -6.79 0.94
N ALA A 220 11.53 -6.81 2.25
CA ALA A 220 12.25 -7.69 3.16
C ALA A 220 12.00 -9.17 2.83
N SER A 221 10.76 -9.56 2.52
CA SER A 221 10.42 -10.94 2.15
C SER A 221 11.19 -11.40 0.91
N ILE A 222 11.30 -10.57 -0.11
CA ILE A 222 12.04 -10.87 -1.34
C ILE A 222 13.54 -10.94 -1.05
N ILE A 223 14.10 -9.92 -0.41
CA ILE A 223 15.55 -9.79 -0.15
C ILE A 223 16.04 -10.90 0.77
N MET A 224 15.33 -11.16 1.87
CA MET A 224 15.70 -12.23 2.81
C MET A 224 15.66 -13.58 2.11
N SER A 225 14.63 -13.89 1.35
CA SER A 225 14.50 -15.14 0.61
C SER A 225 15.62 -15.32 -0.41
N PHE A 226 15.95 -14.28 -1.15
CA PHE A 226 17.01 -14.27 -2.15
C PHE A 226 18.39 -14.53 -1.49
N PHE A 227 18.73 -13.80 -0.43
CA PHE A 227 20.01 -13.94 0.22
C PHE A 227 20.12 -15.22 1.08
N ALA A 228 19.01 -15.76 1.58
CA ALA A 228 18.99 -17.08 2.23
C ALA A 228 19.46 -18.17 1.26
N VAL A 229 18.91 -18.17 0.03
CA VAL A 229 19.34 -19.12 -1.03
C VAL A 229 20.84 -18.99 -1.34
N LEU A 230 21.35 -17.76 -1.48
CA LEU A 230 22.75 -17.52 -1.76
C LEU A 230 23.67 -17.92 -0.60
N THR A 231 23.26 -17.70 0.64
CA THR A 231 23.98 -18.15 1.84
C THR A 231 24.13 -19.67 1.87
N LEU A 232 23.11 -20.41 1.45
CA LEU A 232 23.10 -21.87 1.38
C LEU A 232 23.77 -22.45 0.12
N SER A 233 24.09 -21.59 -0.86
CA SER A 233 24.66 -22.01 -2.15
C SER A 233 26.12 -22.43 -1.99
N ASN A 234 26.48 -23.61 -2.53
CA ASN A 234 27.87 -24.08 -2.59
C ASN A 234 28.67 -23.45 -3.74
N HIS A 235 28.02 -22.69 -4.63
CA HIS A 235 28.67 -22.04 -5.77
C HIS A 235 29.31 -20.69 -5.38
N GLU A 236 29.02 -20.19 -4.19
CA GLU A 236 29.55 -18.92 -3.67
C GLU A 236 30.73 -19.18 -2.70
N SER A 237 31.68 -18.25 -2.68
CA SER A 237 32.81 -18.32 -1.73
C SER A 237 32.34 -18.09 -0.30
N THR A 238 33.06 -18.64 0.67
CA THR A 238 32.69 -18.48 2.11
C THR A 238 32.55 -17.01 2.54
N PRO A 239 33.45 -16.06 2.15
CA PRO A 239 33.26 -14.66 2.51
C PRO A 239 31.97 -14.07 1.95
N MET A 240 31.60 -14.40 0.70
CA MET A 240 30.37 -13.91 0.10
C MET A 240 29.13 -14.48 0.81
N ARG A 241 29.17 -15.74 1.22
CA ARG A 241 28.07 -16.36 1.99
C ARG A 241 27.88 -15.69 3.35
N ILE A 242 28.95 -15.24 4.00
CA ILE A 242 28.88 -14.47 5.24
C ILE A 242 28.21 -13.11 4.98
N ILE A 243 28.57 -12.41 3.91
CA ILE A 243 27.94 -11.14 3.52
C ILE A 243 26.43 -11.33 3.26
N TYR A 244 26.03 -12.38 2.55
CA TYR A 244 24.61 -12.67 2.31
C TYR A 244 23.87 -12.97 3.60
N GLY A 245 24.48 -13.75 4.51
CA GLY A 245 23.91 -14.01 5.83
C GLY A 245 23.76 -12.72 6.67
N ALA A 246 24.74 -11.83 6.60
CA ALA A 246 24.66 -10.54 7.28
C ALA A 246 23.53 -9.66 6.71
N ILE A 247 23.38 -9.59 5.38
CA ILE A 247 22.27 -8.88 4.74
C ILE A 247 20.93 -9.48 5.17
N PHE A 248 20.81 -10.81 5.22
CA PHE A 248 19.60 -11.50 5.68
C PHE A 248 19.21 -11.08 7.09
N VAL A 249 20.15 -11.17 8.05
CA VAL A 249 19.91 -10.81 9.46
C VAL A 249 19.54 -9.33 9.58
N PHE A 250 20.29 -8.46 8.92
CA PHE A 250 20.06 -7.02 9.00
C PHE A 250 18.71 -6.60 8.39
N THR A 251 18.33 -7.20 7.26
CA THR A 251 17.00 -7.00 6.67
C THR A 251 15.90 -7.51 7.60
N GLY A 252 16.15 -8.60 8.36
CA GLY A 252 15.23 -9.09 9.39
C GLY A 252 15.02 -8.08 10.52
N ILE A 253 16.08 -7.43 10.99
CA ILE A 253 15.97 -6.35 11.99
C ILE A 253 15.10 -5.19 11.46
N ILE A 254 15.32 -4.78 10.21
CA ILE A 254 14.52 -3.74 9.55
C ILE A 254 13.04 -4.16 9.47
N LEU A 255 12.77 -5.40 9.06
CA LEU A 255 11.41 -5.94 8.94
C LEU A 255 10.63 -5.85 10.25
N ILE A 256 11.25 -6.26 11.35
CA ILE A 256 10.62 -6.25 12.67
C ILE A 256 10.33 -4.82 13.12
N ASN A 257 11.30 -3.90 12.96
CA ASN A 257 11.10 -2.49 13.32
C ASN A 257 10.12 -1.76 12.37
N ALA A 258 9.88 -2.27 11.16
CA ALA A 258 8.82 -1.79 10.28
C ALA A 258 7.42 -2.23 10.73
N ASN A 259 7.32 -3.15 11.69
CA ASN A 259 6.06 -3.70 12.23
C ASN A 259 5.13 -4.25 11.13
N SER A 260 5.70 -4.95 10.14
CA SER A 260 4.94 -5.51 9.02
C SER A 260 4.59 -6.98 9.26
N GLN A 261 3.42 -7.26 9.80
CA GLN A 261 2.93 -8.63 9.99
C GLN A 261 2.92 -9.43 8.67
N ALA A 262 2.47 -8.81 7.57
CA ALA A 262 2.46 -9.44 6.25
C ALA A 262 3.87 -9.84 5.77
N GLY A 263 4.86 -9.00 6.05
CA GLY A 263 6.27 -9.29 5.74
C GLY A 263 6.81 -10.47 6.55
N ILE A 264 6.49 -10.55 7.84
CA ILE A 264 6.90 -11.66 8.71
C ILE A 264 6.31 -12.98 8.20
N VAL A 265 5.01 -13.00 7.88
CA VAL A 265 4.34 -14.17 7.29
C VAL A 265 4.99 -14.54 5.95
N GLY A 266 5.27 -13.57 5.08
CA GLY A 266 5.92 -13.78 3.79
C GLY A 266 7.31 -14.42 3.92
N VAL A 267 8.12 -13.94 4.86
CA VAL A 267 9.42 -14.55 5.17
C VAL A 267 9.24 -15.97 5.73
N GLY A 268 8.28 -16.17 6.65
CA GLY A 268 7.99 -17.48 7.23
C GLY A 268 7.63 -18.53 6.16
N VAL A 269 6.71 -18.19 5.27
CA VAL A 269 6.31 -19.07 4.15
C VAL A 269 7.49 -19.32 3.21
N SER A 270 8.28 -18.32 2.88
CA SER A 270 9.46 -18.47 2.04
C SER A 270 10.52 -19.36 2.66
N MET A 271 10.79 -19.22 3.98
CA MET A 271 11.74 -20.08 4.69
C MET A 271 11.24 -21.50 4.77
N LEU A 272 9.95 -21.73 4.98
CA LEU A 272 9.33 -23.07 4.94
C LEU A 272 9.50 -23.72 3.56
N ALA A 273 9.22 -22.98 2.48
CA ALA A 273 9.41 -23.47 1.12
C ALA A 273 10.89 -23.83 0.85
N LEU A 274 11.82 -22.98 1.26
CA LEU A 274 13.25 -23.25 1.14
C LEU A 274 13.67 -24.48 1.96
N PHE A 275 13.15 -24.63 3.17
CA PHE A 275 13.40 -25.82 4.00
C PHE A 275 12.92 -27.10 3.30
N ILE A 276 11.73 -27.08 2.72
CA ILE A 276 11.19 -28.23 1.96
C ILE A 276 12.10 -28.56 0.77
N ILE A 277 12.47 -27.57 -0.03
CA ILE A 277 13.31 -27.74 -1.23
C ILE A 277 14.70 -28.29 -0.87
N TYR A 278 15.31 -27.76 0.17
CA TYR A 278 16.65 -28.14 0.58
C TYR A 278 16.70 -29.27 1.63
N SER A 279 15.55 -29.80 2.08
CA SER A 279 15.43 -30.80 3.17
C SER A 279 16.36 -32.00 2.96
N LYS A 280 16.32 -32.62 1.77
CA LYS A 280 17.19 -33.78 1.45
C LYS A 280 18.67 -33.47 1.59
N LYS A 281 19.11 -32.25 1.25
CA LYS A 281 20.51 -31.82 1.37
C LYS A 281 20.86 -31.50 2.81
N ILE A 282 19.95 -30.85 3.53
CA ILE A 282 20.09 -30.46 4.93
C ILE A 282 20.27 -31.72 5.78
N PHE A 283 19.34 -32.69 5.68
CA PHE A 283 19.39 -33.93 6.53
C PHE A 283 20.51 -34.89 6.19
N LYS A 284 21.12 -34.79 4.99
CA LYS A 284 22.30 -35.58 4.66
C LYS A 284 23.60 -35.13 5.37
N SER A 285 23.63 -33.92 5.90
CA SER A 285 24.83 -33.36 6.52
C SER A 285 24.54 -32.85 7.93
N LYS A 286 24.96 -33.59 8.95
CA LYS A 286 24.87 -33.17 10.36
C LYS A 286 25.47 -31.78 10.58
N LYS A 287 26.63 -31.47 9.94
CA LYS A 287 27.29 -30.17 10.03
C LYS A 287 26.40 -29.05 9.48
N LEU A 288 25.70 -29.31 8.37
CA LEU A 288 24.79 -28.31 7.77
C LEU A 288 23.56 -28.07 8.64
N VAL A 289 22.99 -29.15 9.24
CA VAL A 289 21.88 -29.04 10.19
C VAL A 289 22.29 -28.20 11.40
N THR A 290 23.44 -28.51 12.01
CA THR A 290 23.93 -27.74 13.15
C THR A 290 24.21 -26.30 12.81
N ALA A 291 24.87 -26.02 11.66
CA ALA A 291 25.13 -24.66 11.22
C ALA A 291 23.84 -23.87 10.95
N LEU A 292 22.82 -24.51 10.35
CA LEU A 292 21.52 -23.87 10.10
C LEU A 292 20.78 -23.58 11.42
N LEU A 293 20.79 -24.53 12.37
CA LEU A 293 20.18 -24.31 13.70
C LEU A 293 20.87 -23.16 14.44
N LEU A 294 22.19 -23.13 14.45
CA LEU A 294 22.96 -22.05 15.08
C LEU A 294 22.67 -20.70 14.38
N PHE A 295 22.58 -20.69 13.04
CA PHE A 295 22.26 -19.48 12.28
C PHE A 295 20.84 -18.97 12.61
N VAL A 296 19.84 -19.84 12.66
CA VAL A 296 18.46 -19.48 13.01
C VAL A 296 18.40 -18.97 14.45
N LEU A 297 19.00 -19.69 15.40
CA LEU A 297 19.05 -19.27 16.81
C LEU A 297 19.74 -17.91 16.95
N ALA A 298 20.90 -17.74 16.32
CA ALA A 298 21.61 -16.45 16.34
C ALA A 298 20.77 -15.33 15.74
N THR A 299 20.15 -15.57 14.58
CA THR A 299 19.28 -14.57 13.92
C THR A 299 18.11 -14.16 14.82
N VAL A 300 17.37 -15.13 15.34
CA VAL A 300 16.23 -14.88 16.23
C VAL A 300 16.69 -14.14 17.49
N SER A 301 17.77 -14.60 18.12
CA SER A 301 18.30 -13.98 19.35
C SER A 301 18.78 -12.55 19.10
N ILE A 302 19.61 -12.33 18.07
CA ILE A 302 20.13 -11.00 17.73
C ILE A 302 18.98 -10.05 17.40
N THR A 303 18.06 -10.48 16.52
CA THR A 303 16.93 -9.66 16.13
C THR A 303 16.07 -9.32 17.34
N ASN A 304 15.73 -10.28 18.18
CA ASN A 304 14.89 -10.06 19.35
C ASN A 304 15.56 -9.14 20.39
N ILE A 305 16.87 -9.26 20.61
CA ILE A 305 17.63 -8.37 21.51
C ILE A 305 17.66 -6.94 20.95
N VAL A 306 18.02 -6.79 19.67
CA VAL A 306 18.13 -5.47 19.02
C VAL A 306 16.78 -4.76 18.95
N THR A 307 15.70 -5.51 18.72
CA THR A 307 14.33 -4.98 18.64
C THR A 307 13.61 -4.93 19.99
N LYS A 308 14.31 -5.18 21.10
CA LYS A 308 13.76 -5.14 22.48
C LYS A 308 12.49 -5.99 22.66
N GLY A 309 12.45 -7.18 22.04
CA GLY A 309 11.33 -8.11 22.16
C GLY A 309 10.27 -8.03 21.07
N LEU A 310 10.26 -6.99 20.22
CA LEU A 310 9.23 -6.79 19.18
C LEU A 310 9.07 -7.99 18.23
N LEU A 311 10.12 -8.78 18.01
CA LEU A 311 10.01 -10.00 17.17
C LEU A 311 9.02 -11.00 17.77
N LEU A 312 9.13 -11.26 19.06
CA LEU A 312 8.23 -12.20 19.75
C LEU A 312 6.81 -11.65 19.85
N ASP A 313 6.67 -10.38 20.21
CA ASP A 313 5.37 -9.70 20.33
C ASP A 313 4.63 -9.73 18.98
N ASN A 314 5.24 -9.29 17.89
CA ASN A 314 4.65 -9.34 16.55
C ASN A 314 4.31 -10.77 16.10
N THR A 315 5.11 -11.76 16.49
CA THR A 315 4.85 -13.16 16.14
C THR A 315 3.64 -13.68 16.91
N ILE A 316 3.54 -13.37 18.19
CA ILE A 316 2.40 -13.74 19.04
C ILE A 316 1.12 -13.10 18.50
N ASP A 317 1.15 -11.83 18.13
CA ASP A 317 0.00 -11.09 17.58
C ASP A 317 -0.51 -11.75 16.29
N ILE A 318 0.39 -12.20 15.41
CA ILE A 318 0.01 -12.93 14.19
C ILE A 318 -0.76 -14.22 14.55
N PHE A 319 -0.30 -15.00 15.55
CA PHE A 319 -1.01 -16.21 15.96
C PHE A 319 -2.35 -15.90 16.64
N VAL A 320 -2.41 -14.85 17.45
CA VAL A 320 -3.67 -14.38 18.07
C VAL A 320 -4.67 -13.97 17.01
N ASP A 321 -4.26 -13.20 16.01
CA ASP A 321 -5.12 -12.78 14.92
C ASP A 321 -5.55 -13.96 14.03
N ALA A 322 -4.63 -14.86 13.71
CA ALA A 322 -4.97 -16.09 12.98
C ALA A 322 -6.00 -16.94 13.75
N LYS A 323 -5.86 -17.05 15.07
CA LYS A 323 -6.85 -17.75 15.90
C LYS A 323 -8.23 -17.08 15.84
N LYS A 324 -8.30 -15.75 15.88
CA LYS A 324 -9.57 -15.00 15.75
C LYS A 324 -10.26 -15.23 14.40
N VAL A 325 -9.49 -15.42 13.32
CA VAL A 325 -10.02 -15.72 11.99
C VAL A 325 -10.52 -17.16 11.88
N LEU A 326 -9.75 -18.12 12.46
CA LEU A 326 -10.03 -19.56 12.32
C LEU A 326 -11.09 -20.06 13.31
N VAL A 327 -11.14 -19.47 14.50
CA VAL A 327 -12.07 -19.87 15.57
C VAL A 327 -13.15 -18.81 15.69
N LYS A 328 -14.32 -19.09 15.11
CA LYS A 328 -15.49 -18.23 15.30
C LYS A 328 -15.86 -18.16 16.77
N ASP A 329 -15.98 -16.94 17.29
CA ASP A 329 -16.56 -16.72 18.63
C ASP A 329 -18.08 -16.93 18.52
N PRO A 330 -18.66 -17.96 19.16
CA PRO A 330 -20.10 -18.23 19.09
C PRO A 330 -20.94 -17.12 19.73
N ASN A 331 -20.34 -16.27 20.59
CA ASN A 331 -21.01 -15.16 21.26
C ASN A 331 -20.81 -13.83 20.52
N HIS A 332 -20.00 -13.82 19.45
CA HIS A 332 -19.78 -12.60 18.68
C HIS A 332 -21.05 -12.21 17.93
N LYS A 333 -21.63 -11.09 18.31
CA LYS A 333 -22.68 -10.45 17.50
C LYS A 333 -21.98 -9.56 16.47
N TYR A 334 -22.30 -9.84 15.21
CA TYR A 334 -21.87 -8.95 14.12
C TYR A 334 -22.39 -7.54 14.38
N ASP A 335 -21.48 -6.56 14.41
CA ASP A 335 -21.81 -5.16 14.52
C ASP A 335 -21.67 -4.48 13.15
N PRO A 336 -22.78 -4.23 12.45
CA PRO A 336 -22.72 -3.59 11.13
C PRO A 336 -22.22 -2.15 11.21
N THR A 337 -22.27 -1.53 12.39
CA THR A 337 -21.82 -0.15 12.61
C THR A 337 -20.30 -0.07 12.75
N TYR A 338 -19.65 -1.20 12.94
CA TYR A 338 -18.21 -1.29 13.17
C TYR A 338 -17.73 -0.52 14.42
N GLY A 339 -18.63 -0.32 15.37
CA GLY A 339 -18.38 0.49 16.55
C GLY A 339 -18.21 1.98 16.28
N LEU A 340 -18.60 2.45 15.09
CA LEU A 340 -18.61 3.88 14.77
C LEU A 340 -19.66 4.59 15.65
N PRO A 341 -19.33 5.74 16.21
CA PRO A 341 -20.28 6.48 17.04
C PRO A 341 -21.42 7.09 16.23
N VAL A 342 -21.19 7.46 14.95
CA VAL A 342 -22.21 7.82 13.96
C VAL A 342 -22.06 6.85 12.79
N TYR A 343 -23.02 6.00 12.57
CA TYR A 343 -22.90 4.90 11.61
C TYR A 343 -23.80 5.01 10.40
N ASP A 344 -24.80 5.88 10.42
CA ASP A 344 -25.64 6.17 9.28
C ASP A 344 -26.25 7.57 9.39
N VAL A 345 -26.52 8.20 8.25
CA VAL A 345 -27.37 9.40 8.14
C VAL A 345 -28.25 9.24 6.92
N LYS A 346 -29.54 9.40 7.12
CA LYS A 346 -30.52 9.39 6.03
C LYS A 346 -31.14 10.76 5.93
N ALA A 347 -31.10 11.34 4.74
CA ALA A 347 -31.70 12.64 4.47
C ALA A 347 -32.68 12.53 3.31
N SER A 348 -33.88 13.06 3.50
CA SER A 348 -34.92 13.07 2.48
C SER A 348 -35.95 14.18 2.74
N LYS A 349 -36.18 15.00 1.75
CA LYS A 349 -37.14 16.11 1.82
C LYS A 349 -36.84 17.03 3.04
N SER A 350 -37.79 17.07 4.00
CA SER A 350 -37.69 17.92 5.19
C SER A 350 -37.15 17.21 6.43
N LEU A 351 -36.60 15.99 6.30
CA LEU A 351 -36.14 15.18 7.42
C LEU A 351 -34.74 14.64 7.15
N ALA A 352 -33.83 14.82 8.13
CA ALA A 352 -32.61 14.04 8.20
C ALA A 352 -32.57 13.29 9.53
N THR A 353 -32.18 12.00 9.49
CA THR A 353 -32.04 11.16 10.69
C THR A 353 -30.58 10.73 10.82
N ILE A 354 -29.98 11.06 11.97
CA ILE A 354 -28.62 10.69 12.32
C ILE A 354 -28.69 9.50 13.25
N TYR A 355 -28.09 8.38 12.85
CA TYR A 355 -28.02 7.15 13.62
C TYR A 355 -26.70 7.09 14.38
N THR A 356 -26.78 7.14 15.71
CA THR A 356 -25.61 7.10 16.58
C THR A 356 -25.70 5.96 17.58
N LYS A 357 -24.58 5.61 18.21
CA LYS A 357 -24.57 4.63 19.30
C LYS A 357 -25.38 5.09 20.53
N ASP A 358 -25.64 6.40 20.64
CA ASP A 358 -26.38 6.99 21.74
C ASP A 358 -27.88 7.11 21.43
N GLY A 359 -28.29 6.78 20.19
CA GLY A 359 -29.68 6.82 19.71
C GLY A 359 -29.83 7.48 18.35
N GLU A 360 -31.08 7.70 17.96
CA GLU A 360 -31.44 8.35 16.71
C GLU A 360 -31.82 9.80 16.95
N LEU A 361 -31.18 10.73 16.23
CA LEU A 361 -31.52 12.14 16.23
C LEU A 361 -32.16 12.51 14.91
N ASN A 362 -33.42 12.97 14.95
CA ASN A 362 -34.14 13.47 13.79
C ASN A 362 -34.03 14.99 13.70
N ILE A 363 -33.72 15.51 12.52
CA ILE A 363 -33.67 16.93 12.19
C ILE A 363 -34.80 17.22 11.21
N TYR A 364 -35.78 17.98 11.64
CA TYR A 364 -36.85 18.45 10.76
C TYR A 364 -36.54 19.86 10.27
N PHE A 365 -36.45 20.02 8.97
CA PHE A 365 -36.26 21.30 8.30
C PHE A 365 -37.61 21.94 8.01
N LYS A 366 -38.00 22.97 8.72
CA LYS A 366 -39.11 23.84 8.32
C LYS A 366 -38.66 24.78 7.20
N ASN A 367 -37.43 25.25 7.29
CA ASN A 367 -36.67 25.90 6.23
C ASN A 367 -35.19 25.64 6.57
N ALA A 368 -34.28 26.24 5.80
CA ALA A 368 -32.85 25.98 5.94
C ALA A 368 -32.25 26.43 7.30
N THR A 369 -32.90 27.35 8.01
CA THR A 369 -32.41 27.91 9.30
C THR A 369 -33.34 27.61 10.50
N ASP A 370 -34.58 27.13 10.27
CA ASP A 370 -35.51 26.74 11.34
C ASP A 370 -35.56 25.22 11.44
N LEU A 371 -34.79 24.71 12.38
CA LEU A 371 -34.61 23.28 12.63
C LEU A 371 -35.33 22.84 13.90
N GLN A 372 -35.98 21.68 13.84
CA GLN A 372 -36.54 21.01 15.01
C GLN A 372 -35.88 19.66 15.21
N PHE A 373 -35.58 19.33 16.46
CA PHE A 373 -34.86 18.11 16.82
C PHE A 373 -35.76 17.20 17.66
N THR A 374 -35.81 15.92 17.30
CA THR A 374 -36.53 14.90 18.08
C THR A 374 -35.71 13.61 18.17
N ASP A 375 -36.01 12.80 19.18
CA ASP A 375 -35.51 11.43 19.28
C ASP A 375 -36.31 10.43 18.39
N SER A 376 -35.95 9.14 18.45
CA SER A 376 -36.67 8.06 17.75
C SER A 376 -38.16 7.96 18.13
N ASN A 377 -38.55 8.41 19.33
CA ASN A 377 -39.91 8.42 19.84
C ASN A 377 -40.65 9.71 19.52
N LYS A 378 -40.10 10.57 18.67
CA LYS A 378 -40.62 11.91 18.34
C LYS A 378 -40.69 12.87 19.52
N LYS A 379 -40.00 12.61 20.62
CA LYS A 379 -39.90 13.56 21.75
C LYS A 379 -38.90 14.65 21.36
N PRO A 380 -39.24 15.94 21.67
CA PRO A 380 -38.32 17.03 21.41
C PRO A 380 -36.98 16.83 22.15
N VAL A 381 -35.89 17.04 21.42
CA VAL A 381 -34.52 17.05 21.96
C VAL A 381 -34.12 18.50 22.14
N GLU A 382 -33.69 18.84 23.38
CA GLU A 382 -33.22 20.18 23.68
C GLU A 382 -31.87 20.42 22.98
N ALA A 383 -31.81 21.51 22.21
CA ALA A 383 -30.62 21.95 21.49
C ALA A 383 -30.30 23.40 21.84
N ILE A 384 -29.06 23.67 22.13
CA ILE A 384 -28.54 25.01 22.40
C ILE A 384 -27.79 25.48 21.15
N TYR A 385 -28.30 26.56 20.54
CA TYR A 385 -27.64 27.18 19.39
C TYR A 385 -26.68 28.27 19.83
N ASN A 386 -25.42 28.13 19.47
CA ASN A 386 -24.38 29.14 19.64
C ASN A 386 -24.26 29.98 18.37
N LYS A 387 -24.66 31.23 18.41
CA LYS A 387 -24.64 32.16 17.25
C LYS A 387 -23.24 32.50 16.77
N ASP A 388 -22.27 32.59 17.67
CA ASP A 388 -20.89 32.96 17.33
C ASP A 388 -20.18 31.82 16.60
N GLN A 389 -20.43 30.60 17.00
CA GLN A 389 -19.84 29.40 16.46
C GLN A 389 -20.74 28.71 15.40
N LYS A 390 -21.96 29.23 15.20
CA LYS A 390 -22.97 28.63 14.28
C LYS A 390 -23.17 27.14 14.49
N ASN A 391 -23.24 26.68 15.74
CA ASN A 391 -23.40 25.26 16.04
C ASN A 391 -24.54 24.98 17.01
N TYR A 392 -25.10 23.77 16.88
CA TYR A 392 -26.06 23.19 17.81
C TYR A 392 -25.35 22.16 18.69
N LYS A 393 -25.53 22.28 20.01
CA LYS A 393 -25.13 21.30 21.01
C LYS A 393 -26.35 20.75 21.69
N PHE A 394 -26.34 19.49 22.07
CA PHE A 394 -27.50 18.76 22.53
C PHE A 394 -27.39 18.36 24.02
N ALA A 395 -28.52 18.26 24.69
CA ALA A 395 -28.63 17.61 25.98
C ALA A 395 -28.43 16.08 25.89
N PRO A 396 -28.15 15.37 27.01
CA PRO A 396 -28.12 13.90 26.99
C PRO A 396 -29.37 13.28 26.38
N PRO A 397 -29.25 12.18 25.61
CA PRO A 397 -28.04 11.36 25.38
C PRO A 397 -27.09 11.87 24.31
N PHE A 398 -27.40 12.92 23.57
CA PHE A 398 -26.70 13.39 22.38
C PHE A 398 -25.61 14.44 22.67
N GLN A 399 -25.11 14.55 23.89
CA GLN A 399 -24.13 15.59 24.28
C GLN A 399 -22.80 15.54 23.52
N LYS A 400 -22.47 14.42 22.91
CA LYS A 400 -21.27 14.24 22.09
C LYS A 400 -21.47 14.62 20.63
N LEU A 401 -22.72 14.80 20.22
CA LEU A 401 -23.08 15.20 18.89
C LEU A 401 -23.10 16.73 18.80
N MET A 402 -22.53 17.26 17.73
CA MET A 402 -22.57 18.68 17.39
C MET A 402 -22.91 18.83 15.91
N LEU A 403 -23.79 19.77 15.62
CA LEU A 403 -24.09 20.16 14.25
C LEU A 403 -23.49 21.54 14.01
N LEU A 404 -22.62 21.65 13.01
CA LEU A 404 -22.00 22.91 12.60
C LEU A 404 -22.61 23.39 11.30
N GLU A 405 -23.18 24.58 11.35
CA GLU A 405 -23.82 25.23 10.21
C GLU A 405 -22.78 26.02 9.40
N SER A 406 -22.84 25.93 8.07
CA SER A 406 -21.97 26.71 7.18
C SER A 406 -22.21 28.21 7.31
N SER A 407 -21.17 29.02 7.04
CA SER A 407 -21.26 30.47 7.01
C SER A 407 -22.18 31.01 5.91
N GLU A 408 -22.42 30.23 4.87
CA GLU A 408 -23.24 30.60 3.69
C GLU A 408 -24.72 30.25 3.85
N SER A 409 -25.14 29.71 5.00
CA SER A 409 -26.54 29.35 5.24
C SER A 409 -27.48 30.58 5.15
N SER A 410 -28.59 30.36 4.47
CA SER A 410 -29.68 31.34 4.25
C SER A 410 -31.02 30.67 4.54
N GLN A 411 -32.15 31.36 4.38
CA GLN A 411 -33.47 30.74 4.54
C GLN A 411 -33.79 29.65 3.50
N GLU A 412 -33.13 29.68 2.36
CA GLU A 412 -33.38 28.74 1.26
C GLU A 412 -32.29 27.66 1.11
N PHE A 413 -31.15 27.87 1.75
CA PHE A 413 -29.98 26.97 1.65
C PHE A 413 -29.27 26.85 2.99
N SER A 414 -28.89 25.64 3.37
CA SER A 414 -27.96 25.40 4.48
C SER A 414 -27.13 24.13 4.25
N GLN A 415 -25.92 24.16 4.80
CA GLN A 415 -25.06 22.99 4.95
C GLN A 415 -24.77 22.78 6.42
N ILE A 416 -24.95 21.55 6.89
CA ILE A 416 -24.81 21.17 8.27
C ILE A 416 -23.82 20.00 8.36
N ALA A 417 -22.65 20.25 8.90
CA ALA A 417 -21.68 19.20 9.19
C ALA A 417 -22.02 18.50 10.50
N VAL A 418 -22.08 17.19 10.48
CA VAL A 418 -22.37 16.31 11.62
C VAL A 418 -21.06 15.92 12.28
N TYR A 419 -20.81 16.41 13.48
CA TYR A 419 -19.67 16.06 14.31
C TYR A 419 -20.09 15.15 15.45
N TYR A 420 -19.22 14.20 15.76
CA TYR A 420 -19.31 13.46 17.02
C TYR A 420 -17.94 13.57 17.71
N GLU A 421 -17.91 14.15 18.89
CA GLU A 421 -16.67 14.64 19.53
C GLU A 421 -15.92 15.59 18.57
N ASP A 422 -14.68 15.27 18.18
CA ASP A 422 -13.84 16.13 17.34
C ASP A 422 -13.84 15.71 15.85
N PHE A 423 -14.64 14.71 15.45
CA PHE A 423 -14.62 14.15 14.09
C PHE A 423 -15.87 14.50 13.30
N THR A 424 -15.68 14.94 12.05
CA THR A 424 -16.77 15.10 11.09
C THR A 424 -17.11 13.76 10.44
N TYR A 425 -18.39 13.40 10.43
CA TYR A 425 -18.87 12.15 9.85
C TYR A 425 -19.62 12.34 8.55
N TYR A 426 -20.54 13.33 8.51
CA TYR A 426 -21.42 13.56 7.37
C TYR A 426 -21.65 15.05 7.18
N ILE A 427 -22.03 15.44 5.95
CA ILE A 427 -22.51 16.79 5.64
C ILE A 427 -23.91 16.65 5.04
N ILE A 428 -24.86 17.32 5.65
CA ILE A 428 -26.26 17.39 5.21
C ILE A 428 -26.42 18.75 4.52
N GLU A 429 -26.84 18.75 3.27
CA GLU A 429 -27.23 19.96 2.57
C GLU A 429 -28.76 20.00 2.46
N TYR A 430 -29.33 21.18 2.65
CA TYR A 430 -30.75 21.45 2.47
C TYR A 430 -30.92 22.59 1.49
N THR A 431 -31.79 22.38 0.50
CA THR A 431 -32.28 23.42 -0.39
C THR A 431 -33.81 23.42 -0.34
N LYS A 432 -34.40 24.58 -0.53
CA LYS A 432 -35.87 24.72 -0.54
C LYS A 432 -36.52 23.91 -1.65
N GLU A 433 -35.86 23.73 -2.78
CA GLU A 433 -36.37 23.01 -3.95
C GLU A 433 -36.28 21.48 -3.79
N GLU A 434 -35.13 20.99 -3.31
CA GLU A 434 -34.87 19.53 -3.26
C GLU A 434 -35.04 18.92 -1.87
N GLY A 435 -35.02 19.76 -0.83
CA GLY A 435 -35.00 19.31 0.57
C GLY A 435 -33.62 18.90 1.04
N ALA A 436 -33.55 18.02 2.06
CA ALA A 436 -32.32 17.57 2.67
C ALA A 436 -31.71 16.36 1.91
N TYR A 437 -30.41 16.38 1.68
CA TYR A 437 -29.62 15.30 1.09
C TYR A 437 -28.17 15.32 1.61
N LEU A 438 -27.45 14.26 1.37
CA LEU A 438 -26.05 14.14 1.78
C LEU A 438 -25.11 14.61 0.66
N ILE A 439 -24.06 15.33 1.06
CA ILE A 439 -22.96 15.71 0.17
C ILE A 439 -21.62 15.25 0.74
N ASP A 440 -20.67 15.00 -0.17
CA ASP A 440 -19.30 14.78 0.21
C ASP A 440 -18.56 16.10 0.49
N SER A 441 -17.28 16.02 0.90
CA SER A 441 -16.45 17.21 1.17
C SER A 441 -16.21 18.11 -0.03
N GLN A 442 -16.56 17.65 -1.23
CA GLN A 442 -16.44 18.39 -2.50
C GLN A 442 -17.79 18.93 -2.99
N GLY A 443 -18.87 18.73 -2.19
CA GLY A 443 -20.21 19.21 -2.53
C GLY A 443 -21.00 18.30 -3.49
N TYR A 444 -20.51 17.09 -3.79
CA TYR A 444 -21.26 16.16 -4.63
C TYR A 444 -22.26 15.36 -3.81
N ARG A 445 -23.49 15.31 -4.31
CA ARG A 445 -24.56 14.51 -3.71
C ARG A 445 -24.25 13.01 -3.77
N TYR A 446 -24.51 12.30 -2.68
CA TYR A 446 -24.42 10.86 -2.63
C TYR A 446 -25.54 10.25 -1.75
N GLU A 447 -25.83 8.98 -1.95
CA GLU A 447 -26.68 8.19 -1.07
C GLU A 447 -25.79 7.31 -0.19
N ASN A 448 -26.06 7.34 1.13
CA ASN A 448 -25.33 6.47 2.03
C ASN A 448 -25.86 5.04 1.88
N MET A 449 -25.02 4.15 1.37
CA MET A 449 -25.35 2.74 1.22
C MET A 449 -24.52 1.92 2.19
N ILE A 450 -25.20 1.11 3.01
CA ILE A 450 -24.49 0.09 3.81
C ILE A 450 -23.88 -0.90 2.82
N ALA A 451 -22.54 -0.95 2.78
CA ALA A 451 -21.85 -1.85 1.87
C ALA A 451 -22.20 -3.32 2.21
N PRO A 452 -22.63 -4.11 1.22
CA PRO A 452 -22.88 -5.53 1.44
C PRO A 452 -21.59 -6.19 1.93
N HIS A 453 -21.70 -7.18 2.83
CA HIS A 453 -20.57 -7.90 3.37
C HIS A 453 -20.73 -9.42 3.21
N MET A 454 -19.61 -10.13 3.15
CA MET A 454 -19.55 -11.57 3.07
C MET A 454 -18.30 -12.11 3.77
N GLY A 455 -18.51 -12.92 4.80
CA GLY A 455 -17.43 -13.50 5.61
C GLY A 455 -16.78 -12.50 6.57
N PHE A 456 -15.89 -12.99 7.39
CA PHE A 456 -15.13 -12.23 8.39
C PHE A 456 -15.98 -11.56 9.50
N GLU A 457 -17.24 -11.97 9.71
CA GLU A 457 -18.18 -11.33 10.65
C GLU A 457 -17.66 -11.30 12.10
N SER A 458 -16.80 -12.26 12.49
CA SER A 458 -16.16 -12.31 13.81
C SER A 458 -14.70 -11.88 13.83
N SER A 459 -14.16 -11.47 12.67
CA SER A 459 -12.72 -11.24 12.49
C SER A 459 -12.41 -10.04 11.60
N GLU A 460 -13.30 -9.06 11.53
CA GLU A 460 -13.13 -7.87 10.67
C GLU A 460 -11.88 -7.06 11.01
N ARG A 461 -11.46 -7.04 12.29
CA ARG A 461 -10.23 -6.37 12.73
C ARG A 461 -8.95 -7.16 12.43
N ALA A 462 -9.05 -8.42 12.01
CA ALA A 462 -7.89 -9.24 11.73
C ALA A 462 -7.03 -8.68 10.58
N GLY A 463 -5.72 -8.86 10.69
CA GLY A 463 -4.78 -8.38 9.69
C GLY A 463 -4.78 -6.87 9.52
N SER A 464 -4.86 -6.10 10.62
CA SER A 464 -4.92 -4.64 10.58
C SER A 464 -6.08 -4.11 9.74
N MET A 465 -7.30 -4.56 10.04
CA MET A 465 -8.57 -4.18 9.40
C MET A 465 -8.79 -4.77 7.99
N ARG A 466 -7.91 -5.66 7.53
CA ARG A 466 -8.08 -6.30 6.21
C ARG A 466 -9.30 -7.21 6.13
N GLY A 467 -9.68 -7.87 7.22
CA GLY A 467 -10.93 -8.64 7.29
C GLY A 467 -12.15 -7.79 6.93
N TYR A 468 -12.21 -6.55 7.42
CA TYR A 468 -13.24 -5.59 7.04
C TYR A 468 -13.22 -5.28 5.54
N ILE A 469 -12.06 -4.91 5.00
CA ILE A 469 -11.91 -4.59 3.58
C ILE A 469 -12.31 -5.80 2.71
N TRP A 470 -11.81 -6.98 3.02
CA TRP A 470 -12.10 -8.20 2.25
C TRP A 470 -13.57 -8.57 2.29
N SER A 471 -14.22 -8.46 3.46
CA SER A 471 -15.64 -8.78 3.58
C SER A 471 -16.53 -7.90 2.70
N ARG A 472 -16.13 -6.66 2.40
CA ARG A 472 -16.85 -5.74 1.49
C ARG A 472 -16.41 -5.86 0.04
N THR A 473 -15.16 -6.28 -0.19
CA THR A 473 -14.62 -6.48 -1.55
C THR A 473 -15.19 -7.75 -2.20
N LEU A 474 -15.36 -8.83 -1.45
CA LEU A 474 -15.87 -10.10 -1.98
C LEU A 474 -17.23 -9.97 -2.69
N PRO A 475 -18.25 -9.29 -2.12
CA PRO A 475 -19.51 -9.04 -2.83
C PRO A 475 -19.36 -8.21 -4.10
N LEU A 476 -18.41 -7.25 -4.12
CA LEU A 476 -18.14 -6.43 -5.29
C LEU A 476 -17.53 -7.25 -6.43
N ILE A 477 -16.62 -8.18 -6.11
CA ILE A 477 -16.06 -9.11 -7.11
C ILE A 477 -17.15 -10.01 -7.70
N ALA A 478 -18.08 -10.49 -6.86
CA ALA A 478 -19.21 -11.31 -7.34
C ALA A 478 -20.16 -10.50 -8.25
N LYS A 479 -20.33 -9.21 -7.98
CA LYS A 479 -21.17 -8.30 -8.78
C LYS A 479 -20.50 -7.85 -10.08
N ASN A 480 -19.17 -7.68 -10.06
CA ASN A 480 -18.37 -7.17 -11.17
C ASN A 480 -17.19 -8.13 -11.40
N PRO A 481 -17.41 -9.28 -12.05
CA PRO A 481 -16.38 -10.32 -12.19
C PRO A 481 -15.24 -9.97 -13.16
N ILE A 482 -15.37 -8.88 -13.92
CA ILE A 482 -14.37 -8.40 -14.90
C ILE A 482 -14.14 -6.92 -14.67
#